data_2faaffac5ecf3b8e7e1d9ec472180f11
#
_entry.id   2faaffac5ecf3b8e7e1d9ec472180f11
#
_cell.length_a   1.000
_cell.length_b   1.000
_cell.length_c   1.000
_cell.angle_alpha   90.00
_cell.angle_beta   90.00
_cell.angle_gamma   90.00
#
_symmetry.space_group_name_H-M   'P 1'
#
loop_
_entity.id
_entity.type
_entity.pdbx_description
1 polymer ?
#
loop_
_entity_poly.entity_id
_entity_poly.type
_entity_poly.pdbx_seq_one_letter_code
_entity_poly.pdbx_strand_id
1 'polypeptide(L)'
;MKELKRFARFNYEMYKDNAFSVPDLYSDIMKTFRRDKNPAYEFCESEFFMAYHADKPVGRVAAIINHKANETWSKKAVRFGWIDFIDDLDVSRALLDAVEQWGRERGMTTMEGPLGFTDMDAEGMLIEGFDELSTMATIYNFPYYPEHMERLGMTKMVDWIEMKLMVPERLPEQYEKIARIVKERLKLHVRKLRSVKEIRRTGIGYKIFDLVNEAYKPLFGYSEMTKGQIDQYIKEYLPILELSMVTLVENEQNELVGVGISMASLSRALQRAKGKLWPFGWWHLLKALFIKRPPILDLLLIAIKPEYQGKGVNAIMFADLIPIYIAKGFEWGETNPELEVNEKIQSQWQYLENRVHKRRRCFAKEICDVQN
;
A
#
# COMPACT_ATOMS: atom_id res chain seq x y z
N MET A 1 -5.00 26.33 2.69
CA MET A 1 -5.97 25.42 3.35
C MET A 1 -7.27 25.21 2.56
N LYS A 2 -7.90 26.26 1.98
CA LYS A 2 -9.13 26.13 1.17
C LYS A 2 -8.89 25.29 -0.11
N GLU A 3 -7.82 25.59 -0.82
CA GLU A 3 -7.44 24.86 -2.05
C GLU A 3 -7.07 23.39 -1.75
N LEU A 4 -6.32 23.13 -0.68
CA LEU A 4 -5.99 21.76 -0.29
C LEU A 4 -7.25 20.92 0.03
N LYS A 5 -8.27 21.54 0.65
CA LYS A 5 -9.56 20.88 0.88
C LYS A 5 -10.29 20.57 -0.45
N ARG A 6 -10.17 21.47 -1.43
CA ARG A 6 -10.76 21.27 -2.77
C ARG A 6 -10.04 20.11 -3.49
N PHE A 7 -8.71 20.10 -3.45
CA PHE A 7 -7.88 19.03 -3.98
C PHE A 7 -8.27 17.67 -3.37
N ALA A 8 -8.29 17.56 -2.03
CA ALA A 8 -8.66 16.34 -1.36
C ALA A 8 -10.09 15.86 -1.70
N ARG A 9 -11.06 16.78 -1.84
CA ARG A 9 -12.47 16.44 -2.12
C ARG A 9 -12.74 15.96 -3.54
N PHE A 10 -11.90 16.29 -4.50
CA PHE A 10 -12.13 15.98 -5.91
C PHE A 10 -12.35 14.47 -6.12
N ASN A 11 -11.51 13.62 -5.53
CA ASN A 11 -11.61 12.17 -5.61
C ASN A 11 -12.97 11.64 -5.10
N TYR A 12 -13.46 12.15 -3.96
CA TYR A 12 -14.72 11.69 -3.38
C TYR A 12 -15.94 12.00 -4.26
N GLU A 13 -15.92 13.14 -4.95
CA GLU A 13 -16.99 13.51 -5.88
C GLU A 13 -16.90 12.70 -7.18
N MET A 14 -15.70 12.45 -7.67
CA MET A 14 -15.46 11.74 -8.92
C MET A 14 -15.89 10.27 -8.85
N TYR A 15 -15.61 9.60 -7.73
CA TYR A 15 -15.89 8.17 -7.54
C TYR A 15 -17.11 7.87 -6.65
N LYS A 16 -17.94 8.86 -6.33
CA LYS A 16 -19.06 8.74 -5.37
C LYS A 16 -20.05 7.60 -5.69
N ASP A 17 -20.26 7.32 -6.98
CA ASP A 17 -21.21 6.31 -7.47
C ASP A 17 -20.49 5.06 -8.02
N ASN A 18 -19.17 4.97 -7.87
CA ASN A 18 -18.40 3.83 -8.32
C ASN A 18 -18.48 2.66 -7.30
N ALA A 19 -18.82 1.46 -7.79
CA ALA A 19 -19.01 0.27 -6.96
C ALA A 19 -17.70 -0.36 -6.45
N PHE A 20 -16.56 -0.04 -7.07
CA PHE A 20 -15.27 -0.70 -6.85
C PHE A 20 -14.25 0.20 -6.15
N SER A 21 -14.43 1.52 -6.23
CA SER A 21 -13.57 2.47 -5.52
C SER A 21 -13.82 2.44 -4.02
N VAL A 22 -12.74 2.47 -3.24
CA VAL A 22 -12.77 2.57 -1.78
C VAL A 22 -12.18 3.91 -1.37
N PRO A 23 -12.97 4.80 -0.79
CA PRO A 23 -12.48 6.12 -0.39
C PRO A 23 -11.61 6.04 0.85
N ASP A 24 -10.49 6.73 0.85
CA ASP A 24 -9.71 7.00 2.06
C ASP A 24 -10.55 7.73 3.12
N LEU A 25 -10.12 7.68 4.37
CA LEU A 25 -10.67 8.58 5.38
C LEU A 25 -10.20 10.01 5.10
N TYR A 26 -11.15 10.92 4.94
CA TYR A 26 -10.87 12.32 4.63
C TYR A 26 -9.92 13.00 5.64
N SER A 27 -10.00 12.59 6.93
CA SER A 27 -9.08 13.06 7.96
C SER A 27 -7.62 12.65 7.68
N ASP A 28 -7.42 11.46 7.13
CA ASP A 28 -6.09 10.90 6.94
C ASP A 28 -5.47 11.47 5.66
N ILE A 29 -6.23 11.54 4.57
CA ILE A 29 -5.80 12.23 3.35
C ILE A 29 -5.42 13.70 3.61
N MET A 30 -6.18 14.38 4.48
CA MET A 30 -5.84 15.75 4.89
C MET A 30 -4.57 15.84 5.74
N LYS A 31 -4.21 14.81 6.50
CA LYS A 31 -2.91 14.74 7.20
C LYS A 31 -1.77 14.51 6.21
N THR A 32 -1.96 13.56 5.27
CA THR A 32 -0.97 13.23 4.24
C THR A 32 -0.53 14.46 3.44
N PHE A 33 -1.46 15.34 3.08
CA PHE A 33 -1.13 16.55 2.30
C PHE A 33 -0.60 17.72 3.13
N ARG A 34 -0.60 17.63 4.46
CA ARG A 34 -0.18 18.75 5.32
C ARG A 34 1.27 18.61 5.74
N ARG A 35 2.08 19.65 5.43
CA ARG A 35 3.50 19.73 5.79
C ARG A 35 3.76 19.63 7.29
N ASP A 36 2.83 20.13 8.12
CA ASP A 36 2.95 20.11 9.58
C ASP A 36 2.47 18.79 10.22
N LYS A 37 2.02 17.80 9.42
CA LYS A 37 1.43 16.56 9.90
C LYS A 37 2.07 15.30 9.31
N ASN A 38 2.54 15.37 8.09
CA ASN A 38 3.14 14.23 7.40
C ASN A 38 4.66 14.23 7.58
N PRO A 39 5.24 13.24 8.29
CA PRO A 39 6.69 13.16 8.50
C PRO A 39 7.51 13.04 7.22
N ALA A 40 6.91 12.59 6.11
CA ALA A 40 7.62 12.51 4.83
C ALA A 40 8.14 13.86 4.33
N TYR A 41 7.57 14.97 4.79
CA TYR A 41 8.09 16.32 4.48
C TYR A 41 9.45 16.64 5.10
N GLU A 42 10.01 15.76 5.95
CA GLU A 42 11.40 15.84 6.37
C GLU A 42 12.39 15.66 5.19
N PHE A 43 11.96 14.94 4.14
CA PHE A 43 12.77 14.61 2.97
C PHE A 43 12.03 14.69 1.64
N CYS A 44 10.79 15.16 1.63
CA CYS A 44 9.99 15.34 0.42
C CYS A 44 9.60 16.80 0.21
N GLU A 45 9.52 17.19 -1.07
CA GLU A 45 8.82 18.40 -1.51
C GLU A 45 7.57 18.00 -2.29
N SER A 46 6.54 18.84 -2.25
CA SER A 46 5.36 18.61 -3.06
C SER A 46 4.66 19.91 -3.45
N GLU A 47 3.94 19.84 -4.58
CA GLU A 47 2.99 20.84 -5.03
C GLU A 47 1.72 20.15 -5.53
N PHE A 48 0.57 20.85 -5.44
CA PHE A 48 -0.74 20.28 -5.76
C PHE A 48 -1.39 21.10 -6.86
N PHE A 49 -1.71 20.46 -7.97
CA PHE A 49 -2.30 21.08 -9.14
C PHE A 49 -3.74 20.61 -9.34
N MET A 50 -4.57 21.54 -9.79
CA MET A 50 -5.95 21.25 -10.20
C MET A 50 -6.23 21.83 -11.58
N ALA A 51 -6.85 21.03 -12.43
CA ALA A 51 -7.37 21.46 -13.73
C ALA A 51 -8.83 21.90 -13.62
N TYR A 52 -9.20 22.94 -14.38
CA TYR A 52 -10.53 23.49 -14.40
C TYR A 52 -11.03 23.69 -15.82
N HIS A 53 -12.31 23.34 -16.07
CA HIS A 53 -13.08 23.86 -17.20
C HIS A 53 -13.97 25.00 -16.67
N ALA A 54 -13.66 26.23 -17.05
CA ALA A 54 -14.18 27.42 -16.38
C ALA A 54 -13.97 27.34 -14.84
N ASP A 55 -15.03 27.33 -14.05
CA ASP A 55 -14.95 27.23 -12.58
C ASP A 55 -15.12 25.80 -12.05
N LYS A 56 -15.37 24.81 -12.91
CA LYS A 56 -15.59 23.42 -12.50
C LYS A 56 -14.27 22.67 -12.47
N PRO A 57 -13.88 22.07 -11.33
CA PRO A 57 -12.70 21.23 -11.28
C PRO A 57 -12.92 19.95 -12.10
N VAL A 58 -11.95 19.61 -12.95
CA VAL A 58 -12.00 18.46 -13.87
C VAL A 58 -10.83 17.51 -13.72
N GLY A 59 -9.82 17.88 -12.92
CA GLY A 59 -8.70 17.00 -12.60
C GLY A 59 -7.84 17.54 -11.47
N ARG A 60 -7.01 16.66 -10.91
CA ARG A 60 -6.01 16.97 -9.89
C ARG A 60 -4.77 16.11 -10.07
N VAL A 61 -3.63 16.56 -9.59
CA VAL A 61 -2.39 15.78 -9.46
C VAL A 61 -1.49 16.40 -8.41
N ALA A 62 -0.78 15.55 -7.64
CA ALA A 62 0.31 15.98 -6.78
C ALA A 62 1.64 15.74 -7.50
N ALA A 63 2.51 16.75 -7.55
CA ALA A 63 3.91 16.61 -7.89
C ALA A 63 4.71 16.43 -6.60
N ILE A 64 5.62 15.44 -6.56
CA ILE A 64 6.37 15.08 -5.37
C ILE A 64 7.81 14.78 -5.75
N ILE A 65 8.76 15.34 -5.01
CA ILE A 65 10.17 14.92 -5.06
C ILE A 65 10.49 14.27 -3.71
N ASN A 66 10.83 12.99 -3.74
CA ASN A 66 11.36 12.29 -2.59
C ASN A 66 12.89 12.25 -2.72
N HIS A 67 13.57 13.19 -2.06
CA HIS A 67 15.03 13.32 -2.13
C HIS A 67 15.74 12.06 -1.62
N LYS A 68 15.22 11.44 -0.57
CA LYS A 68 15.78 10.21 0.00
C LYS A 68 15.72 9.03 -0.97
N ALA A 69 14.58 8.83 -1.64
CA ALA A 69 14.47 7.81 -2.67
C ALA A 69 15.34 8.12 -3.89
N ASN A 70 15.40 9.39 -4.32
CA ASN A 70 16.28 9.81 -5.42
C ASN A 70 17.75 9.54 -5.11
N GLU A 71 18.19 9.81 -3.88
CA GLU A 71 19.56 9.49 -3.43
C GLU A 71 19.78 7.97 -3.37
N THR A 72 18.88 7.22 -2.73
CA THR A 72 18.98 5.76 -2.58
C THR A 72 19.09 5.06 -3.93
N TRP A 73 18.34 5.50 -4.92
CA TRP A 73 18.28 4.89 -6.26
C TRP A 73 19.10 5.62 -7.31
N SER A 74 19.92 6.61 -6.90
CA SER A 74 20.82 7.40 -7.77
C SER A 74 20.09 7.97 -9.00
N LYS A 75 18.87 8.53 -8.79
CA LYS A 75 18.03 9.11 -9.85
C LYS A 75 17.62 10.55 -9.55
N LYS A 76 17.09 11.24 -10.55
CA LYS A 76 16.53 12.59 -10.46
C LYS A 76 15.09 12.55 -10.96
N ALA A 77 14.20 12.01 -10.14
CA ALA A 77 12.81 11.78 -10.51
C ALA A 77 11.86 12.70 -9.75
N VAL A 78 10.88 13.27 -10.47
CA VAL A 78 9.66 13.80 -9.90
C VAL A 78 8.57 12.73 -10.00
N ARG A 79 7.86 12.51 -8.92
CA ARG A 79 6.71 11.62 -8.88
C ARG A 79 5.43 12.40 -9.18
N PHE A 80 4.48 11.79 -9.92
CA PHE A 80 3.10 12.22 -9.92
C PHE A 80 2.28 11.24 -9.08
N GLY A 81 1.44 11.76 -8.19
CA GLY A 81 0.56 10.97 -7.33
C GLY A 81 -0.81 11.60 -7.18
N TRP A 82 -1.76 10.88 -6.58
CA TRP A 82 -3.15 11.35 -6.43
C TRP A 82 -3.71 11.99 -7.68
N ILE A 83 -3.36 11.40 -8.85
CA ILE A 83 -3.84 11.88 -10.14
C ILE A 83 -5.25 11.37 -10.41
N ASP A 84 -6.18 12.30 -10.61
CA ASP A 84 -7.56 12.01 -11.00
C ASP A 84 -8.01 13.03 -12.05
N PHE A 85 -8.70 12.56 -13.08
CA PHE A 85 -9.16 13.42 -14.17
C PHE A 85 -10.36 12.81 -14.90
N ILE A 86 -11.18 13.68 -15.53
CA ILE A 86 -12.26 13.25 -16.42
C ILE A 86 -11.67 12.68 -17.71
N ASP A 87 -12.47 11.92 -18.47
CA ASP A 87 -12.07 11.36 -19.77
C ASP A 87 -11.92 12.47 -20.83
N ASP A 88 -10.82 13.23 -20.69
CA ASP A 88 -10.41 14.32 -21.56
C ASP A 88 -8.88 14.37 -21.60
N LEU A 89 -8.32 14.10 -22.79
CA LEU A 89 -6.86 14.01 -22.97
C LEU A 89 -6.15 15.34 -22.69
N ASP A 90 -6.78 16.47 -22.97
CA ASP A 90 -6.19 17.79 -22.73
C ASP A 90 -6.10 18.08 -21.22
N VAL A 91 -7.05 17.56 -20.43
CA VAL A 91 -7.00 17.66 -18.96
C VAL A 91 -5.83 16.83 -18.41
N SER A 92 -5.72 15.57 -18.82
CA SER A 92 -4.61 14.71 -18.34
C SER A 92 -3.26 15.23 -18.81
N ARG A 93 -3.16 15.76 -20.03
CA ARG A 93 -1.96 16.43 -20.55
C ARG A 93 -1.57 17.62 -19.68
N ALA A 94 -2.49 18.54 -19.44
CA ALA A 94 -2.20 19.74 -18.66
C ALA A 94 -1.74 19.42 -17.23
N LEU A 95 -2.29 18.36 -16.62
CA LEU A 95 -1.88 17.91 -15.30
C LEU A 95 -0.44 17.35 -15.30
N LEU A 96 -0.11 16.50 -16.29
CA LEU A 96 1.24 15.93 -16.40
C LEU A 96 2.26 17.00 -16.80
N ASP A 97 1.92 17.92 -17.69
CA ASP A 97 2.78 19.04 -18.08
C ASP A 97 3.12 19.93 -16.87
N ALA A 98 2.16 20.15 -15.99
CA ALA A 98 2.40 20.90 -14.74
C ALA A 98 3.39 20.19 -13.81
N VAL A 99 3.29 18.84 -13.68
CA VAL A 99 4.25 18.04 -12.92
C VAL A 99 5.64 18.07 -13.57
N GLU A 100 5.69 17.89 -14.90
CA GLU A 100 6.93 17.91 -15.66
C GLU A 100 7.63 19.25 -15.52
N GLN A 101 6.92 20.37 -15.68
CA GLN A 101 7.48 21.70 -15.53
C GLN A 101 8.00 21.93 -14.11
N TRP A 102 7.21 21.60 -13.09
CA TRP A 102 7.61 21.75 -11.68
C TRP A 102 8.85 20.92 -11.33
N GLY A 103 8.95 19.70 -11.88
CA GLY A 103 10.11 18.82 -11.75
C GLY A 103 11.34 19.38 -12.46
N ARG A 104 11.20 19.85 -13.71
CA ARG A 104 12.26 20.46 -14.51
C ARG A 104 12.87 21.67 -13.82
N GLU A 105 12.05 22.56 -13.26
CA GLU A 105 12.51 23.73 -12.50
C GLU A 105 13.36 23.34 -11.26
N ARG A 106 13.29 22.08 -10.81
CA ARG A 106 14.03 21.51 -9.68
C ARG A 106 15.12 20.54 -10.11
N GLY A 107 15.46 20.52 -11.41
CA GLY A 107 16.53 19.70 -11.97
C GLY A 107 16.22 18.20 -12.03
N MET A 108 14.94 17.83 -12.03
CA MET A 108 14.54 16.45 -12.28
C MET A 108 14.60 16.14 -13.77
N THR A 109 15.02 14.92 -14.09
CA THR A 109 15.20 14.44 -15.47
C THR A 109 14.20 13.38 -15.87
N THR A 110 13.47 12.82 -14.92
CA THR A 110 12.42 11.82 -15.18
C THR A 110 11.17 12.14 -14.38
N MET A 111 10.00 11.81 -14.95
CA MET A 111 8.70 11.82 -14.28
C MET A 111 8.20 10.39 -14.15
N GLU A 112 7.80 9.97 -12.96
CA GLU A 112 7.34 8.60 -12.67
C GLU A 112 6.08 8.59 -11.79
N GLY A 113 5.22 7.59 -11.96
CA GLY A 113 4.00 7.46 -11.13
C GLY A 113 2.90 6.58 -11.74
N PRO A 114 1.73 6.50 -11.06
CA PRO A 114 1.41 7.20 -9.81
C PRO A 114 2.17 6.61 -8.62
N LEU A 115 2.81 7.47 -7.85
CA LEU A 115 3.54 7.15 -6.63
C LEU A 115 3.26 8.21 -5.56
N GLY A 116 3.21 7.80 -4.29
CA GLY A 116 3.04 8.70 -3.16
C GLY A 116 4.35 9.35 -2.68
N PHE A 117 4.29 9.92 -1.47
CA PHE A 117 5.47 10.46 -0.80
C PHE A 117 6.50 9.35 -0.54
N THR A 118 6.01 8.16 -0.14
CA THR A 118 6.82 6.98 0.16
C THR A 118 6.13 5.72 -0.37
N ASP A 119 6.84 4.61 -0.35
CA ASP A 119 6.34 3.30 -0.79
C ASP A 119 5.28 2.69 0.16
N MET A 120 4.96 3.40 1.24
CA MET A 120 3.86 3.04 2.15
C MET A 120 2.55 3.75 1.78
N ASP A 121 2.60 4.70 0.85
CA ASP A 121 1.41 5.29 0.24
C ASP A 121 0.90 4.38 -0.89
N ALA A 122 -0.36 4.53 -1.25
CA ALA A 122 -0.93 3.78 -2.36
C ALA A 122 -0.25 4.15 -3.68
N GLU A 123 0.19 3.15 -4.44
CA GLU A 123 0.97 3.31 -5.66
C GLU A 123 0.45 2.46 -6.82
N GLY A 124 0.83 2.84 -8.02
CA GLY A 124 0.48 2.15 -9.25
C GLY A 124 -0.93 2.43 -9.75
N MET A 125 -1.04 2.74 -11.04
CA MET A 125 -2.30 2.91 -11.77
C MET A 125 -2.90 1.54 -12.08
N LEU A 126 -4.17 1.32 -11.75
CA LEU A 126 -4.89 0.09 -12.10
C LEU A 126 -4.95 -0.04 -13.63
N ILE A 127 -4.52 -1.21 -14.16
CA ILE A 127 -4.54 -1.53 -15.59
C ILE A 127 -5.32 -2.80 -15.91
N GLU A 128 -5.57 -3.67 -14.91
CA GLU A 128 -6.43 -4.85 -15.00
C GLU A 128 -7.22 -5.00 -13.69
N GLY A 129 -8.44 -5.56 -13.77
CA GLY A 129 -9.30 -5.80 -12.60
C GLY A 129 -10.14 -4.57 -12.21
N PHE A 130 -10.62 -3.79 -13.18
CA PHE A 130 -11.47 -2.62 -12.96
C PHE A 130 -12.85 -2.94 -12.38
N ASP A 131 -13.26 -4.19 -12.44
CA ASP A 131 -14.49 -4.76 -11.87
C ASP A 131 -14.28 -5.44 -10.50
N GLU A 132 -13.08 -5.34 -9.94
CA GLU A 132 -12.75 -5.85 -8.60
C GLU A 132 -12.72 -4.70 -7.58
N LEU A 133 -13.17 -4.99 -6.35
CA LEU A 133 -13.17 -4.01 -5.26
C LEU A 133 -11.74 -3.67 -4.85
N SER A 134 -11.43 -2.38 -4.75
CA SER A 134 -10.15 -1.93 -4.21
C SER A 134 -10.02 -2.26 -2.71
N THR A 135 -8.79 -2.36 -2.22
CA THR A 135 -8.51 -2.40 -0.79
C THR A 135 -8.35 -0.99 -0.22
N MET A 136 -8.18 -0.88 1.09
CA MET A 136 -7.85 0.39 1.74
C MET A 136 -6.43 0.88 1.43
N ALA A 137 -5.58 0.03 0.87
CA ALA A 137 -4.18 0.32 0.57
C ALA A 137 -3.92 0.61 -0.92
N THR A 138 -4.96 0.56 -1.76
CA THR A 138 -4.80 0.65 -3.22
C THR A 138 -5.68 1.71 -3.86
N ILE A 139 -5.17 2.30 -4.95
CA ILE A 139 -5.88 3.31 -5.74
C ILE A 139 -6.89 2.61 -6.66
N TYR A 140 -8.07 3.20 -6.85
CA TYR A 140 -8.95 2.91 -7.98
C TYR A 140 -8.84 4.03 -9.02
N ASN A 141 -8.82 3.67 -10.28
CA ASN A 141 -8.94 4.60 -11.41
C ASN A 141 -9.79 3.98 -12.53
N PHE A 142 -10.35 4.83 -13.38
CA PHE A 142 -11.13 4.38 -14.54
C PHE A 142 -10.25 3.77 -15.64
N PRO A 143 -10.81 2.90 -16.51
CA PRO A 143 -10.05 2.20 -17.56
C PRO A 143 -9.34 3.12 -18.56
N TYR A 144 -9.85 4.35 -18.81
CA TYR A 144 -9.24 5.29 -19.75
C TYR A 144 -7.93 5.92 -19.23
N TYR A 145 -7.60 5.79 -17.92
CA TYR A 145 -6.37 6.36 -17.36
C TYR A 145 -5.09 5.81 -18.00
N PRO A 146 -4.87 4.49 -18.06
CA PRO A 146 -3.66 3.94 -18.71
C PRO A 146 -3.58 4.31 -20.19
N GLU A 147 -4.72 4.35 -20.91
CA GLU A 147 -4.76 4.77 -22.31
C GLU A 147 -4.28 6.22 -22.49
N HIS A 148 -4.67 7.13 -21.59
CA HIS A 148 -4.17 8.50 -21.58
C HIS A 148 -2.67 8.56 -21.33
N MET A 149 -2.15 7.78 -20.36
CA MET A 149 -0.70 7.73 -20.09
C MET A 149 0.08 7.33 -21.34
N GLU A 150 -0.33 6.26 -22.01
CA GLU A 150 0.32 5.78 -23.23
C GLU A 150 0.24 6.82 -24.39
N ARG A 151 -0.93 7.43 -24.58
CA ARG A 151 -1.13 8.49 -25.60
C ARG A 151 -0.30 9.75 -25.31
N LEU A 152 0.07 10.00 -24.06
CA LEU A 152 0.94 11.10 -23.64
C LEU A 152 2.43 10.72 -23.61
N GLY A 153 2.77 9.53 -24.15
CA GLY A 153 4.15 9.08 -24.34
C GLY A 153 4.79 8.53 -23.08
N MET A 154 4.01 8.18 -22.06
CA MET A 154 4.52 7.48 -20.90
C MET A 154 4.67 5.99 -21.18
N THR A 155 5.69 5.37 -20.62
CA THR A 155 6.02 3.96 -20.79
C THR A 155 5.96 3.20 -19.47
N LYS A 156 5.79 1.88 -19.55
CA LYS A 156 5.86 1.00 -18.39
C LYS A 156 7.23 1.11 -17.70
N MET A 157 7.23 1.39 -16.42
CA MET A 157 8.41 1.31 -15.57
C MET A 157 8.40 -0.02 -14.78
N VAL A 158 7.34 -0.30 -14.06
CA VAL A 158 7.17 -1.52 -13.27
C VAL A 158 5.68 -1.84 -13.10
N ASP A 159 5.35 -3.12 -13.01
CA ASP A 159 4.01 -3.57 -12.66
C ASP A 159 4.01 -4.26 -11.29
N TRP A 160 2.89 -4.13 -10.60
CA TRP A 160 2.52 -4.91 -9.42
C TRP A 160 1.29 -5.75 -9.73
N ILE A 161 1.21 -6.90 -9.09
CA ILE A 161 0.04 -7.79 -9.13
C ILE A 161 -0.57 -7.89 -7.73
N GLU A 162 -1.88 -8.03 -7.69
CA GLU A 162 -2.62 -8.34 -6.47
C GLU A 162 -3.24 -9.73 -6.64
N MET A 163 -3.01 -10.61 -5.66
CA MET A 163 -3.47 -11.98 -5.72
C MET A 163 -4.68 -12.18 -4.81
N LYS A 164 -5.67 -12.88 -5.34
CA LYS A 164 -6.78 -13.42 -4.56
C LYS A 164 -6.42 -14.84 -4.13
N LEU A 165 -6.43 -15.09 -2.82
CA LEU A 165 -6.02 -16.35 -2.20
C LEU A 165 -7.22 -16.94 -1.47
N MET A 166 -7.66 -18.14 -1.83
CA MET A 166 -8.76 -18.80 -1.12
C MET A 166 -8.27 -19.35 0.23
N VAL A 167 -9.05 -19.11 1.28
CA VAL A 167 -8.78 -19.73 2.58
C VAL A 167 -9.19 -21.20 2.48
N PRO A 168 -8.28 -22.16 2.70
CA PRO A 168 -8.57 -23.57 2.56
C PRO A 168 -9.44 -24.08 3.72
N GLU A 169 -10.11 -25.20 3.53
CA GLU A 169 -10.89 -25.86 4.60
C GLU A 169 -10.01 -26.38 5.76
N ARG A 170 -8.74 -26.69 5.46
CA ARG A 170 -7.73 -27.12 6.43
C ARG A 170 -6.35 -26.62 6.03
N LEU A 171 -5.46 -26.55 7.00
CA LEU A 171 -4.05 -26.19 6.73
C LEU A 171 -3.46 -27.17 5.73
N PRO A 172 -2.89 -26.68 4.59
CA PRO A 172 -2.19 -27.56 3.65
C PRO A 172 -1.01 -28.30 4.31
N GLU A 173 -0.95 -29.61 4.10
CA GLU A 173 0.07 -30.50 4.70
C GLU A 173 1.50 -30.04 4.38
N GLN A 174 1.71 -29.45 3.21
CA GLN A 174 3.01 -28.94 2.78
C GLN A 174 3.49 -27.81 3.69
N TYR A 175 2.60 -26.84 4.03
CA TYR A 175 2.97 -25.76 4.95
C TYR A 175 3.26 -26.30 6.35
N GLU A 176 2.46 -27.23 6.85
CA GLU A 176 2.68 -27.86 8.16
C GLU A 176 4.02 -28.59 8.22
N LYS A 177 4.32 -29.42 7.20
CA LYS A 177 5.57 -30.17 7.08
C LYS A 177 6.78 -29.25 7.01
N ILE A 178 6.73 -28.23 6.11
CA ILE A 178 7.83 -27.26 5.96
C ILE A 178 8.04 -26.48 7.26
N ALA A 179 6.96 -26.00 7.88
CA ALA A 179 7.02 -25.25 9.13
C ALA A 179 7.69 -26.04 10.25
N ARG A 180 7.34 -27.33 10.41
CA ARG A 180 7.96 -28.22 11.40
C ARG A 180 9.46 -28.37 11.16
N ILE A 181 9.85 -28.73 9.93
CA ILE A 181 11.27 -28.95 9.57
C ILE A 181 12.09 -27.66 9.77
N VAL A 182 11.53 -26.51 9.38
CA VAL A 182 12.24 -25.22 9.45
C VAL A 182 12.37 -24.75 10.91
N LYS A 183 11.32 -24.91 11.72
CA LYS A 183 11.37 -24.63 13.17
C LYS A 183 12.47 -25.42 13.86
N GLU A 184 12.56 -26.72 13.60
CA GLU A 184 13.58 -27.60 14.20
C GLU A 184 14.99 -27.26 13.70
N ARG A 185 15.17 -27.14 12.39
CA ARG A 185 16.48 -26.90 11.76
C ARG A 185 17.09 -25.55 12.11
N LEU A 186 16.26 -24.49 12.11
CA LEU A 186 16.70 -23.12 12.34
C LEU A 186 16.41 -22.65 13.77
N LYS A 187 15.84 -23.53 14.62
CA LYS A 187 15.48 -23.26 16.00
C LYS A 187 14.61 -22.02 16.16
N LEU A 188 13.59 -21.94 15.30
CA LEU A 188 12.65 -20.82 15.25
C LEU A 188 11.37 -21.16 16.02
N HIS A 189 10.77 -20.14 16.60
CA HIS A 189 9.48 -20.28 17.27
C HIS A 189 8.54 -19.11 16.94
N VAL A 190 7.24 -19.37 17.08
CA VAL A 190 6.21 -18.34 16.92
C VAL A 190 5.99 -17.62 18.24
N ARG A 191 6.01 -16.31 18.20
CA ARG A 191 5.58 -15.46 19.30
C ARG A 191 4.26 -14.77 18.96
N LYS A 192 3.27 -14.89 19.84
CA LYS A 192 2.00 -14.17 19.74
C LYS A 192 1.98 -12.95 20.65
N LEU A 193 1.49 -11.84 20.12
CA LEU A 193 1.25 -10.62 20.89
C LEU A 193 -0.04 -10.76 21.71
N ARG A 194 0.01 -10.43 22.99
CA ARG A 194 -1.11 -10.61 23.92
C ARG A 194 -1.89 -9.34 24.18
N SER A 195 -1.25 -8.18 24.07
CA SER A 195 -1.89 -6.90 24.37
C SER A 195 -1.14 -5.70 23.77
N VAL A 196 -1.86 -4.61 23.55
CA VAL A 196 -1.27 -3.31 23.18
C VAL A 196 -0.28 -2.81 24.25
N LYS A 197 -0.54 -3.12 25.54
CA LYS A 197 0.38 -2.78 26.64
C LYS A 197 1.72 -3.49 26.50
N GLU A 198 1.72 -4.77 26.11
CA GLU A 198 2.95 -5.53 25.82
C GLU A 198 3.73 -4.89 24.68
N ILE A 199 3.06 -4.57 23.57
CA ILE A 199 3.68 -3.95 22.40
C ILE A 199 4.41 -2.66 22.76
N ARG A 200 3.77 -1.80 23.55
CA ARG A 200 4.37 -0.54 24.02
C ARG A 200 5.54 -0.78 24.97
N ARG A 201 5.42 -1.72 25.90
CA ARG A 201 6.46 -2.03 26.90
C ARG A 201 7.71 -2.62 26.26
N THR A 202 7.54 -3.51 25.29
CA THR A 202 8.66 -4.23 24.65
C THR A 202 9.27 -3.49 23.47
N GLY A 203 8.60 -2.44 22.98
CA GLY A 203 9.01 -1.72 21.77
C GLY A 203 8.95 -2.59 20.51
N ILE A 204 8.22 -3.71 20.53
CA ILE A 204 8.19 -4.66 19.40
C ILE A 204 7.69 -4.04 18.10
N GLY A 205 6.84 -3.00 18.18
CA GLY A 205 6.42 -2.25 17.01
C GLY A 205 7.59 -1.67 16.23
N TYR A 206 8.58 -1.08 16.91
CA TYR A 206 9.79 -0.57 16.27
C TYR A 206 10.61 -1.70 15.65
N LYS A 207 10.80 -2.82 16.35
CA LYS A 207 11.53 -3.98 15.81
C LYS A 207 10.87 -4.56 14.55
N ILE A 208 9.54 -4.51 14.48
CA ILE A 208 8.81 -4.91 13.25
C ILE A 208 9.18 -3.98 12.09
N PHE A 209 9.18 -2.67 12.29
CA PHE A 209 9.53 -1.73 11.24
C PHE A 209 11.02 -1.72 10.90
N ASP A 210 11.90 -1.99 11.88
CA ASP A 210 13.34 -2.21 11.60
C ASP A 210 13.53 -3.43 10.69
N LEU A 211 12.80 -4.54 10.96
CA LEU A 211 12.80 -5.72 10.10
C LEU A 211 12.24 -5.40 8.70
N VAL A 212 11.18 -4.61 8.61
CA VAL A 212 10.63 -4.16 7.31
C VAL A 212 11.66 -3.34 6.54
N ASN A 213 12.31 -2.37 7.19
CA ASN A 213 13.37 -1.57 6.58
C ASN A 213 14.48 -2.46 6.01
N GLU A 214 14.92 -3.47 6.77
CA GLU A 214 15.96 -4.40 6.33
C GLU A 214 15.49 -5.29 5.17
N ALA A 215 14.28 -5.85 5.27
CA ALA A 215 13.75 -6.79 4.31
C ALA A 215 13.36 -6.14 2.97
N TYR A 216 12.88 -4.89 3.00
CA TYR A 216 12.35 -4.20 1.82
C TYR A 216 13.39 -3.32 1.12
N LYS A 217 14.55 -3.11 1.72
CA LYS A 217 15.62 -2.30 1.15
C LYS A 217 15.96 -2.57 -0.33
N PRO A 218 15.94 -3.82 -0.83
CA PRO A 218 16.20 -4.11 -2.25
C PRO A 218 14.98 -3.95 -3.17
N LEU A 219 13.78 -3.64 -2.64
CA LEU A 219 12.56 -3.54 -3.44
C LEU A 219 12.52 -2.21 -4.19
N PHE A 220 11.98 -2.23 -5.40
CA PHE A 220 11.83 -1.06 -6.26
C PHE A 220 11.17 0.11 -5.52
N GLY A 221 11.77 1.28 -5.62
CA GLY A 221 11.24 2.52 -5.04
C GLY A 221 11.40 2.66 -3.53
N TYR A 222 11.69 1.57 -2.80
CA TYR A 222 11.75 1.58 -1.35
C TYR A 222 12.82 2.53 -0.81
N SER A 223 12.45 3.27 0.22
CA SER A 223 13.38 4.06 1.03
C SER A 223 13.09 3.83 2.53
N GLU A 224 14.15 3.66 3.33
CA GLU A 224 14.00 3.35 4.76
C GLU A 224 13.10 4.36 5.47
N MET A 225 12.15 3.85 6.26
CA MET A 225 11.25 4.69 7.06
C MET A 225 12.00 5.42 8.16
N THR A 226 11.69 6.69 8.35
CA THR A 226 12.18 7.47 9.48
C THR A 226 11.45 7.09 10.77
N LYS A 227 12.03 7.44 11.91
CA LYS A 227 11.37 7.24 13.21
C LYS A 227 10.01 7.94 13.26
N GLY A 228 9.88 9.14 12.71
CA GLY A 228 8.62 9.88 12.67
C GLY A 228 7.53 9.14 11.91
N GLN A 229 7.88 8.51 10.78
CA GLN A 229 6.97 7.66 10.02
C GLN A 229 6.56 6.40 10.81
N ILE A 230 7.53 5.71 11.42
CA ILE A 230 7.27 4.52 12.23
C ILE A 230 6.34 4.85 13.41
N ASP A 231 6.56 5.97 14.11
CA ASP A 231 5.70 6.45 15.19
C ASP A 231 4.26 6.69 14.70
N GLN A 232 4.11 7.26 13.50
CA GLN A 232 2.81 7.49 12.87
C GLN A 232 2.12 6.17 12.55
N TYR A 233 2.78 5.22 11.89
CA TYR A 233 2.19 3.91 11.53
C TYR A 233 1.79 3.11 12.76
N ILE A 234 2.65 3.04 13.78
CA ILE A 234 2.29 2.37 15.06
C ILE A 234 1.04 3.02 15.66
N LYS A 235 0.94 4.34 15.66
CA LYS A 235 -0.22 5.06 16.20
C LYS A 235 -1.50 4.82 15.41
N GLU A 236 -1.42 4.74 14.09
CA GLU A 236 -2.58 4.60 13.20
C GLU A 236 -3.06 3.15 13.11
N TYR A 237 -2.16 2.20 12.97
CA TYR A 237 -2.54 0.80 12.76
C TYR A 237 -2.74 -0.01 14.05
N LEU A 238 -1.96 0.23 15.10
CA LEU A 238 -2.05 -0.57 16.32
C LEU A 238 -3.46 -0.64 16.94
N PRO A 239 -4.29 0.42 16.94
CA PRO A 239 -5.64 0.36 17.49
C PRO A 239 -6.63 -0.51 16.71
N ILE A 240 -6.38 -0.75 15.43
CA ILE A 240 -7.27 -1.48 14.52
C ILE A 240 -6.82 -2.91 14.23
N LEU A 241 -5.57 -3.26 14.61
CA LEU A 241 -5.05 -4.60 14.41
C LEU A 241 -5.64 -5.61 15.40
N GLU A 242 -6.12 -6.72 14.88
CA GLU A 242 -6.45 -7.89 15.68
C GLU A 242 -5.17 -8.71 15.94
N LEU A 243 -4.67 -8.69 17.17
CA LEU A 243 -3.36 -9.26 17.51
C LEU A 243 -3.24 -10.77 17.24
N SER A 244 -4.36 -11.51 17.23
CA SER A 244 -4.36 -12.92 16.84
C SER A 244 -3.94 -13.13 15.38
N MET A 245 -4.16 -12.13 14.51
CA MET A 245 -3.84 -12.14 13.09
C MET A 245 -2.47 -11.51 12.79
N VAL A 246 -1.66 -11.33 13.84
CA VAL A 246 -0.25 -10.95 13.75
C VAL A 246 0.59 -12.14 14.19
N THR A 247 1.56 -12.54 13.36
CA THR A 247 2.52 -13.61 13.68
C THR A 247 3.92 -13.05 13.66
N LEU A 248 4.64 -13.29 14.74
CA LEU A 248 6.06 -13.01 14.85
C LEU A 248 6.82 -14.33 14.89
N VAL A 249 7.91 -14.40 14.15
CA VAL A 249 8.85 -15.54 14.20
C VAL A 249 10.14 -15.05 14.80
N GLU A 250 10.58 -15.70 15.88
CA GLU A 250 11.81 -15.37 16.61
C GLU A 250 12.77 -16.57 16.61
N ASN A 251 14.09 -16.29 16.72
CA ASN A 251 15.13 -17.29 16.88
C ASN A 251 15.35 -17.64 18.38
N GLU A 252 16.31 -18.53 18.69
CA GLU A 252 16.65 -18.93 20.09
C GLU A 252 17.03 -17.75 20.98
N GLN A 253 17.57 -16.67 20.41
CA GLN A 253 17.97 -15.45 21.11
C GLN A 253 16.81 -14.47 21.28
N ASN A 254 15.58 -14.83 20.87
CA ASN A 254 14.39 -13.98 20.82
C ASN A 254 14.58 -12.73 19.93
N GLU A 255 15.38 -12.86 18.88
CA GLU A 255 15.48 -11.86 17.82
C GLU A 255 14.39 -12.09 16.81
N LEU A 256 13.74 -11.01 16.34
CA LEU A 256 12.71 -11.05 15.35
C LEU A 256 13.31 -11.41 13.97
N VAL A 257 12.84 -12.51 13.40
CA VAL A 257 13.28 -13.06 12.11
C VAL A 257 12.23 -12.87 11.01
N GLY A 258 10.96 -12.88 11.41
CA GLY A 258 9.87 -12.74 10.46
C GLY A 258 8.61 -12.19 11.11
N VAL A 259 7.80 -11.52 10.30
CA VAL A 259 6.50 -10.98 10.69
C VAL A 259 5.50 -11.15 9.57
N GLY A 260 4.27 -11.55 9.92
CA GLY A 260 3.11 -11.53 9.04
C GLY A 260 1.96 -10.80 9.72
N ILE A 261 1.38 -9.82 9.03
CA ILE A 261 0.26 -9.01 9.52
C ILE A 261 -0.88 -9.07 8.53
N SER A 262 -2.06 -9.42 9.01
CA SER A 262 -3.30 -9.41 8.25
C SER A 262 -4.43 -8.82 9.08
N MET A 263 -5.51 -8.44 8.42
CA MET A 263 -6.72 -7.95 9.08
C MET A 263 -7.97 -8.26 8.26
N ALA A 264 -9.13 -8.14 8.89
CA ALA A 264 -10.39 -8.18 8.16
C ALA A 264 -10.50 -6.94 7.25
N SER A 265 -10.91 -7.13 5.99
CA SER A 265 -11.01 -6.04 5.03
C SER A 265 -11.98 -4.95 5.47
N LEU A 266 -11.54 -3.71 5.43
CA LEU A 266 -12.37 -2.54 5.74
C LEU A 266 -13.00 -1.90 4.50
N SER A 267 -12.73 -2.40 3.30
CA SER A 267 -13.14 -1.80 2.03
C SER A 267 -14.63 -1.47 1.98
N ARG A 268 -15.51 -2.43 2.29
CA ARG A 268 -16.97 -2.20 2.29
C ARG A 268 -17.43 -1.25 3.42
N ALA A 269 -16.74 -1.24 4.54
CA ALA A 269 -17.04 -0.33 5.64
C ALA A 269 -16.66 1.12 5.27
N LEU A 270 -15.51 1.32 4.64
CA LEU A 270 -15.05 2.62 4.14
C LEU A 270 -15.98 3.17 3.04
N GLN A 271 -16.43 2.31 2.11
CA GLN A 271 -17.45 2.70 1.11
C GLN A 271 -18.73 3.22 1.77
N ARG A 272 -19.26 2.49 2.77
CA ARG A 272 -20.47 2.90 3.51
C ARG A 272 -20.25 4.17 4.31
N ALA A 273 -19.06 4.36 4.86
CA ALA A 273 -18.65 5.58 5.56
C ALA A 273 -18.44 6.76 4.61
N LYS A 274 -18.33 6.53 3.28
CA LYS A 274 -18.06 7.55 2.26
C LYS A 274 -16.84 8.42 2.62
N GLY A 275 -15.79 7.79 3.17
CA GLY A 275 -14.58 8.46 3.62
C GLY A 275 -14.74 9.39 4.83
N LYS A 276 -15.86 9.34 5.56
CA LYS A 276 -16.12 10.23 6.71
C LYS A 276 -16.44 9.43 7.96
N LEU A 277 -15.74 9.71 9.06
CA LEU A 277 -16.06 9.09 10.36
C LEU A 277 -17.33 9.65 10.99
N TRP A 278 -17.59 10.96 10.87
CA TRP A 278 -18.75 11.64 11.47
C TRP A 278 -19.84 11.95 10.43
N PRO A 279 -21.14 11.83 10.82
CA PRO A 279 -21.62 11.45 12.16
C PRO A 279 -21.66 9.94 12.42
N PHE A 280 -21.81 9.04 11.41
CA PHE A 280 -22.07 7.62 11.61
C PHE A 280 -21.07 6.69 10.91
N GLY A 281 -20.06 7.23 10.19
CA GLY A 281 -19.08 6.42 9.47
C GLY A 281 -18.24 5.52 10.39
N TRP A 282 -17.87 6.02 11.58
CA TRP A 282 -17.15 5.24 12.59
C TRP A 282 -17.88 3.93 12.97
N TRP A 283 -19.22 3.93 12.95
CA TRP A 283 -20.02 2.75 13.26
C TRP A 283 -19.83 1.63 12.24
N HIS A 284 -19.71 1.96 10.94
CA HIS A 284 -19.44 0.98 9.90
C HIS A 284 -18.10 0.29 10.11
N LEU A 285 -17.07 1.04 10.50
CA LEU A 285 -15.74 0.51 10.78
C LEU A 285 -15.73 -0.35 12.05
N LEU A 286 -16.30 0.13 13.16
CA LEU A 286 -16.42 -0.66 14.39
C LEU A 286 -17.18 -1.95 14.15
N LYS A 287 -18.27 -1.91 13.39
CA LYS A 287 -19.05 -3.10 13.05
C LYS A 287 -18.22 -4.12 12.29
N ALA A 288 -17.43 -3.69 11.30
CA ALA A 288 -16.57 -4.57 10.51
C ALA A 288 -15.43 -5.18 11.35
N LEU A 289 -14.85 -4.40 12.26
CA LEU A 289 -13.74 -4.86 13.10
C LEU A 289 -14.18 -5.80 14.23
N PHE A 290 -15.31 -5.50 14.90
CA PHE A 290 -15.61 -6.13 16.19
C PHE A 290 -16.95 -6.87 16.26
N ILE A 291 -17.91 -6.61 15.35
CA ILE A 291 -19.28 -7.14 15.46
C ILE A 291 -19.57 -8.15 14.35
N LYS A 292 -19.43 -7.73 13.09
CA LYS A 292 -19.71 -8.56 11.92
C LYS A 292 -18.54 -8.42 10.93
N ARG A 293 -17.56 -9.29 11.09
CA ARG A 293 -16.40 -9.33 10.20
C ARG A 293 -16.83 -9.64 8.77
N PRO A 294 -16.24 -8.99 7.76
CA PRO A 294 -16.35 -9.43 6.38
C PRO A 294 -15.62 -10.77 6.20
N PRO A 295 -16.04 -11.60 5.24
CA PRO A 295 -15.36 -12.88 4.96
C PRO A 295 -14.04 -12.71 4.19
N ILE A 296 -13.52 -11.50 4.11
CA ILE A 296 -12.37 -11.11 3.29
C ILE A 296 -11.25 -10.64 4.21
N LEU A 297 -10.03 -11.10 3.92
CA LEU A 297 -8.78 -10.67 4.55
C LEU A 297 -8.03 -9.67 3.67
N ASP A 298 -7.44 -8.65 4.26
CA ASP A 298 -6.35 -7.88 3.67
C ASP A 298 -5.03 -8.38 4.27
N LEU A 299 -4.14 -8.91 3.42
CA LEU A 299 -2.79 -9.35 3.80
C LEU A 299 -1.86 -8.15 3.71
N LEU A 300 -1.68 -7.46 4.84
CA LEU A 300 -1.07 -6.14 4.86
C LEU A 300 0.44 -6.14 4.70
N LEU A 301 1.12 -7.10 5.35
CA LEU A 301 2.57 -7.07 5.43
C LEU A 301 3.13 -8.45 5.72
N ILE A 302 4.19 -8.81 4.99
CA ILE A 302 5.06 -9.94 5.28
C ILE A 302 6.51 -9.47 5.14
N ALA A 303 7.31 -9.67 6.18
CA ALA A 303 8.74 -9.39 6.13
C ALA A 303 9.53 -10.54 6.78
N ILE A 304 10.62 -10.92 6.14
CA ILE A 304 11.56 -11.94 6.62
C ILE A 304 12.96 -11.37 6.50
N LYS A 305 13.74 -11.48 7.55
CA LYS A 305 15.13 -11.03 7.60
C LYS A 305 15.93 -11.62 6.45
N PRO A 306 16.75 -10.84 5.73
CA PRO A 306 17.40 -11.30 4.48
C PRO A 306 18.11 -12.64 4.58
N GLU A 307 18.85 -12.90 5.66
CA GLU A 307 19.52 -14.17 5.87
C GLU A 307 18.61 -15.39 6.08
N TYR A 308 17.32 -15.17 6.32
CA TYR A 308 16.30 -16.23 6.48
C TYR A 308 15.38 -16.36 5.28
N GLN A 309 15.48 -15.46 4.30
CA GLN A 309 14.69 -15.54 3.05
C GLN A 309 15.04 -16.81 2.26
N GLY A 310 14.04 -17.39 1.57
CA GLY A 310 14.21 -18.63 0.81
C GLY A 310 14.39 -19.89 1.65
N LYS A 311 14.36 -19.80 2.98
CA LYS A 311 14.55 -20.96 3.90
C LYS A 311 13.24 -21.54 4.44
N GLY A 312 12.09 -21.08 3.96
CA GLY A 312 10.76 -21.60 4.31
C GLY A 312 10.16 -20.99 5.59
N VAL A 313 10.68 -19.87 6.08
CA VAL A 313 10.15 -19.18 7.28
C VAL A 313 8.69 -18.71 7.07
N ASN A 314 8.31 -18.36 5.85
CA ASN A 314 6.93 -18.04 5.49
C ASN A 314 5.94 -19.17 5.82
N ALA A 315 6.35 -20.45 5.65
CA ALA A 315 5.50 -21.58 6.01
C ALA A 315 5.20 -21.64 7.52
N ILE A 316 6.11 -21.17 8.38
CA ILE A 316 5.85 -21.04 9.83
C ILE A 316 4.72 -20.05 10.09
N MET A 317 4.72 -18.92 9.38
CA MET A 317 3.68 -17.89 9.52
C MET A 317 2.33 -18.40 9.00
N PHE A 318 2.31 -19.08 7.86
CA PHE A 318 1.08 -19.64 7.30
C PHE A 318 0.51 -20.77 8.16
N ALA A 319 1.37 -21.62 8.71
CA ALA A 319 0.94 -22.68 9.62
C ALA A 319 0.32 -22.13 10.92
N ASP A 320 0.69 -20.91 11.32
CA ASP A 320 0.10 -20.21 12.48
C ASP A 320 -1.19 -19.44 12.10
N LEU A 321 -1.20 -18.75 10.95
CA LEU A 321 -2.28 -17.84 10.57
C LEU A 321 -3.46 -18.54 9.89
N ILE A 322 -3.23 -19.51 9.01
CA ILE A 322 -4.30 -20.18 8.25
C ILE A 322 -5.35 -20.82 9.18
N PRO A 323 -4.99 -21.56 10.24
CA PRO A 323 -5.98 -22.08 11.20
C PRO A 323 -6.83 -21.00 11.85
N ILE A 324 -6.25 -19.81 12.09
CA ILE A 324 -6.96 -18.66 12.64
C ILE A 324 -7.97 -18.10 11.62
N TYR A 325 -7.60 -18.02 10.35
CA TYR A 325 -8.48 -17.57 9.28
C TYR A 325 -9.69 -18.50 9.12
N ILE A 326 -9.44 -19.82 9.10
CA ILE A 326 -10.48 -20.87 9.05
C ILE A 326 -11.43 -20.73 10.26
N ALA A 327 -10.88 -20.67 11.47
CA ALA A 327 -11.68 -20.57 12.69
C ALA A 327 -12.52 -19.28 12.76
N LYS A 328 -12.09 -18.21 12.09
CA LYS A 328 -12.79 -16.93 12.03
C LYS A 328 -13.78 -16.84 10.86
N GLY A 329 -13.86 -17.86 10.00
CA GLY A 329 -14.77 -17.93 8.87
C GLY A 329 -14.42 -17.00 7.71
N PHE A 330 -13.14 -16.72 7.50
CA PHE A 330 -12.69 -16.03 6.30
C PHE A 330 -12.76 -16.97 5.09
N GLU A 331 -13.19 -16.44 3.95
CA GLU A 331 -13.35 -17.19 2.71
C GLU A 331 -12.14 -17.00 1.78
N TRP A 332 -11.62 -15.79 1.70
CA TRP A 332 -10.45 -15.46 0.88
C TRP A 332 -9.70 -14.24 1.40
N GLY A 333 -8.46 -14.11 0.97
CA GLY A 333 -7.61 -12.96 1.26
C GLY A 333 -7.07 -12.30 0.00
N GLU A 334 -6.75 -11.02 0.10
CA GLU A 334 -6.12 -10.25 -0.95
C GLU A 334 -4.72 -9.82 -0.50
N THR A 335 -3.72 -10.02 -1.36
CA THR A 335 -2.39 -9.50 -1.09
C THR A 335 -2.35 -7.99 -1.32
N ASN A 336 -1.46 -7.30 -0.64
CA ASN A 336 -1.02 -5.99 -1.10
C ASN A 336 -0.31 -6.13 -2.46
N PRO A 337 -0.12 -5.04 -3.21
CA PRO A 337 0.59 -5.08 -4.48
C PRO A 337 1.98 -5.71 -4.35
N GLU A 338 2.23 -6.75 -5.11
CA GLU A 338 3.49 -7.48 -5.18
C GLU A 338 4.16 -7.20 -6.52
N LEU A 339 5.45 -6.85 -6.54
CA LEU A 339 6.19 -6.65 -7.78
C LEU A 339 6.05 -7.87 -8.69
N GLU A 340 5.69 -7.69 -9.97
CA GLU A 340 5.49 -8.80 -10.92
C GLU A 340 6.74 -9.67 -11.10
N VAL A 341 7.93 -9.09 -10.90
CA VAL A 341 9.22 -9.77 -11.01
C VAL A 341 9.65 -10.46 -9.71
N ASN A 342 8.90 -10.35 -8.63
CA ASN A 342 9.23 -10.95 -7.34
C ASN A 342 8.69 -12.39 -7.23
N GLU A 343 9.25 -13.31 -8.04
CA GLU A 343 8.86 -14.72 -8.06
C GLU A 343 8.95 -15.39 -6.66
N LYS A 344 9.85 -14.92 -5.80
CA LYS A 344 10.01 -15.46 -4.44
C LYS A 344 8.78 -15.22 -3.56
N ILE A 345 8.17 -14.05 -3.69
CA ILE A 345 6.92 -13.73 -2.98
C ILE A 345 5.76 -14.52 -3.59
N GLN A 346 5.64 -14.56 -4.91
CA GLN A 346 4.55 -15.26 -5.59
C GLN A 346 4.59 -16.77 -5.32
N SER A 347 5.77 -17.39 -5.32
CA SER A 347 5.94 -18.83 -5.06
C SER A 347 5.48 -19.25 -3.66
N GLN A 348 5.37 -18.35 -2.70
CA GLN A 348 4.89 -18.70 -1.37
C GLN A 348 3.41 -19.11 -1.34
N TRP A 349 2.62 -18.70 -2.33
CA TRP A 349 1.19 -18.98 -2.45
C TRP A 349 0.86 -20.30 -3.16
N GLN A 350 1.86 -21.03 -3.66
CA GLN A 350 1.70 -22.21 -4.53
C GLN A 350 0.86 -23.36 -3.94
N TYR A 351 0.69 -23.42 -2.62
CA TYR A 351 -0.11 -24.43 -1.94
C TYR A 351 -1.52 -23.98 -1.57
N LEU A 352 -1.91 -22.77 -2.00
CA LEU A 352 -3.25 -22.23 -1.88
C LEU A 352 -3.87 -22.08 -3.27
N GLU A 353 -5.18 -22.25 -3.37
CA GLU A 353 -5.89 -21.83 -4.56
C GLU A 353 -5.78 -20.32 -4.69
N ASN A 354 -5.24 -19.87 -5.82
CA ASN A 354 -4.95 -18.46 -6.03
C ASN A 354 -5.11 -18.03 -7.48
N ARG A 355 -5.33 -16.73 -7.68
CA ARG A 355 -5.28 -16.09 -9.01
C ARG A 355 -4.80 -14.64 -8.89
N VAL A 356 -4.11 -14.16 -9.89
CA VAL A 356 -3.93 -12.72 -10.09
C VAL A 356 -5.29 -12.14 -10.49
N HIS A 357 -5.76 -11.10 -9.82
CA HIS A 357 -7.05 -10.50 -10.11
C HIS A 357 -6.99 -8.99 -10.37
N LYS A 358 -5.89 -8.35 -9.99
CA LYS A 358 -5.61 -6.96 -10.35
C LYS A 358 -4.15 -6.79 -10.74
N ARG A 359 -3.90 -5.82 -11.61
CA ARG A 359 -2.55 -5.39 -11.99
C ARG A 359 -2.47 -3.88 -11.97
N ARG A 360 -1.36 -3.37 -11.49
CA ARG A 360 -1.07 -1.94 -11.42
C ARG A 360 0.23 -1.64 -12.11
N ARG A 361 0.35 -0.42 -12.66
CA ARG A 361 1.54 0.02 -13.38
C ARG A 361 2.03 1.37 -12.86
N CYS A 362 3.33 1.44 -12.62
CA CYS A 362 4.03 2.71 -12.60
C CYS A 362 4.48 3.05 -14.02
N PHE A 363 4.12 4.24 -14.46
CA PHE A 363 4.55 4.80 -15.74
C PHE A 363 5.73 5.75 -15.52
N ALA A 364 6.58 5.88 -16.54
CA ALA A 364 7.66 6.85 -16.54
C ALA A 364 7.82 7.53 -17.90
N LYS A 365 8.41 8.73 -17.86
CA LYS A 365 8.77 9.53 -19.05
C LYS A 365 10.01 10.36 -18.71
N GLU A 366 10.92 10.46 -19.67
CA GLU A 366 12.04 11.41 -19.61
C GLU A 366 11.53 12.84 -19.72
N ILE A 367 12.08 13.73 -18.89
CA ILE A 367 11.85 15.17 -18.95
C ILE A 367 12.88 15.73 -19.91
N CYS A 368 12.45 16.09 -21.13
CA CYS A 368 13.33 16.70 -22.12
C CYS A 368 13.73 18.11 -21.67
N ASP A 369 15.03 18.41 -21.73
CA ASP A 369 15.49 19.79 -21.68
C ASP A 369 14.89 20.54 -22.87
N VAL A 370 14.24 21.68 -22.62
CA VAL A 370 13.86 22.59 -23.70
C VAL A 370 15.18 23.06 -24.30
N GLN A 371 15.53 22.53 -25.47
CA GLN A 371 16.62 23.11 -26.26
C GLN A 371 16.23 24.57 -26.54
N ASN A 372 16.96 25.51 -25.89
CA ASN A 372 16.88 26.93 -26.19
C ASN A 372 17.34 27.21 -27.64
#